data_d4458b5fdd190193af9f9da8040c81e1
#
_entry.id   d4458b5fdd190193af9f9da8040c81e1
#
_cell.length_a   1.000
_cell.length_b   1.000
_cell.length_c   1.000
_cell.angle_alpha   90.00
_cell.angle_beta   90.00
_cell.angle_gamma   90.00
#
_symmetry.space_group_name_H-M   'P 1'
#
loop_
_entity.id
_entity.type
_entity.pdbx_description
1 polymer ?
#
loop_
_entity_poly.entity_id
_entity_poly.type
_entity_poly.pdbx_seq_one_letter_code
_entity_poly.pdbx_strand_id
1 'polypeptide(L)'
;MFIRKKKNKSGTTSVEQYSGLWQVERAFRINKGTLEMRPMFHFTEKRIKAHICICFVAYKVYKEMERILKLSGINLSVDKVLNIAKTVTTLKIKLPACRETLTKTMLLTKKHRTIKSLFDKKFWENF
;
A
#
# COMPACT_ATOMS: atom_id res chain seq x y z
N MET A 1 9.24 -30.18 33.59
CA MET A 1 8.61 -30.35 32.24
C MET A 1 9.65 -29.93 31.20
N PHE A 2 10.33 -30.92 30.59
CA PHE A 2 11.46 -30.68 29.68
C PHE A 2 10.95 -30.38 28.28
N ILE A 3 11.15 -29.17 27.77
CA ILE A 3 10.87 -28.84 26.37
C ILE A 3 12.02 -29.37 25.53
N ARG A 4 11.74 -30.46 24.79
CA ARG A 4 12.66 -31.09 23.85
C ARG A 4 12.88 -30.18 22.65
N LYS A 5 14.05 -29.55 22.52
CA LYS A 5 14.48 -28.83 21.31
C LYS A 5 14.58 -29.80 20.15
N LYS A 6 13.63 -29.78 19.20
CA LYS A 6 13.79 -30.40 17.89
C LYS A 6 14.86 -29.64 17.11
N LYS A 7 16.02 -30.27 16.91
CA LYS A 7 17.04 -29.83 15.93
C LYS A 7 16.45 -30.03 14.53
N ASN A 8 16.01 -28.99 13.86
CA ASN A 8 15.74 -29.04 12.43
C ASN A 8 17.05 -28.95 11.66
N LYS A 9 17.20 -29.85 10.69
CA LYS A 9 18.39 -30.13 9.85
C LYS A 9 18.67 -29.03 8.77
N SER A 10 18.03 -27.87 8.77
CA SER A 10 18.39 -26.71 7.96
C SER A 10 18.87 -25.62 8.90
N GLY A 11 20.09 -25.13 8.68
CA GLY A 11 20.79 -24.18 9.56
C GLY A 11 20.20 -22.76 9.53
N THR A 12 18.88 -22.64 9.52
CA THR A 12 18.16 -21.39 9.73
C THR A 12 18.27 -21.04 11.21
N THR A 13 19.04 -20.02 11.48
CA THR A 13 19.23 -19.50 12.82
C THR A 13 17.91 -18.96 13.37
N SER A 14 17.73 -19.03 14.68
CA SER A 14 16.54 -18.47 15.39
C SER A 14 16.22 -17.03 14.96
N VAL A 15 17.23 -16.28 14.55
CA VAL A 15 17.13 -14.88 14.06
C VAL A 15 16.32 -14.80 12.75
N GLU A 16 16.50 -15.74 11.81
CA GLU A 16 15.73 -15.76 10.56
C GLU A 16 14.25 -16.10 10.77
N GLN A 17 13.97 -16.99 11.74
CA GLN A 17 12.59 -17.30 12.15
C GLN A 17 11.91 -16.10 12.81
N TYR A 18 12.62 -15.33 13.65
CA TYR A 18 12.10 -14.08 14.23
C TYR A 18 11.87 -13.00 13.18
N SER A 19 12.74 -12.89 12.19
CA SER A 19 12.59 -11.95 11.08
C SER A 19 11.32 -12.24 10.25
N GLY A 20 11.02 -13.52 9.99
CA GLY A 20 9.78 -13.92 9.33
C GLY A 20 8.53 -13.59 10.15
N LEU A 21 8.55 -13.84 11.46
CA LEU A 21 7.45 -13.54 12.36
C LEU A 21 7.16 -12.03 12.43
N TRP A 22 8.21 -11.20 12.48
CA TRP A 22 8.08 -9.74 12.45
C TRP A 22 7.43 -9.23 11.15
N GLN A 23 7.75 -9.84 10.00
CA GLN A 23 7.11 -9.48 8.73
C GLN A 23 5.61 -9.78 8.73
N VAL A 24 5.22 -10.93 9.29
CA VAL A 24 3.81 -11.32 9.44
C VAL A 24 3.08 -10.35 10.38
N GLU A 25 3.67 -10.03 11.54
CA GLU A 25 3.10 -9.05 12.47
C GLU A 25 2.93 -7.68 11.81
N ARG A 26 3.93 -7.21 11.08
CA ARG A 26 3.87 -5.95 10.32
C ARG A 26 2.76 -5.97 9.26
N ALA A 27 2.58 -7.11 8.54
CA ALA A 27 1.49 -7.26 7.59
C ALA A 27 0.11 -7.13 8.26
N PHE A 28 -0.08 -7.78 9.40
CA PHE A 28 -1.31 -7.64 10.18
C PHE A 28 -1.54 -6.22 10.69
N ARG A 29 -0.50 -5.51 11.12
CA ARG A 29 -0.60 -4.13 11.58
C ARG A 29 -1.03 -3.19 10.46
N ILE A 30 -0.47 -3.32 9.26
CA ILE A 30 -0.86 -2.55 8.07
C ILE A 30 -2.32 -2.84 7.69
N ASN A 31 -2.71 -4.12 7.65
CA ASN A 31 -4.08 -4.50 7.31
C ASN A 31 -5.11 -3.99 8.33
N LYS A 32 -4.80 -4.00 9.62
CA LYS A 32 -5.70 -3.52 10.67
C LYS A 32 -5.79 -2.00 10.75
N GLY A 33 -4.66 -1.29 10.55
CA GLY A 33 -4.55 0.15 10.67
C GLY A 33 -4.77 0.88 9.34
N THR A 34 -3.80 0.82 8.44
CA THR A 34 -3.80 1.63 7.21
C THR A 34 -4.86 1.19 6.20
N LEU A 35 -5.14 -0.13 6.10
CA LEU A 35 -6.11 -0.69 5.16
C LEU A 35 -7.49 -0.92 5.77
N GLU A 36 -7.67 -0.59 7.05
CA GLU A 36 -8.96 -0.65 7.76
C GLU A 36 -9.73 -1.96 7.55
N MET A 37 -9.03 -3.11 7.55
CA MET A 37 -9.64 -4.43 7.41
C MET A 37 -10.67 -4.72 8.52
N ARG A 38 -10.60 -4.01 9.65
CA ARG A 38 -11.56 -4.07 10.76
C ARG A 38 -12.07 -2.67 11.11
N PRO A 39 -13.34 -2.54 11.54
CA PRO A 39 -14.33 -3.59 11.76
C PRO A 39 -14.95 -4.12 10.46
N MET A 40 -15.28 -5.41 10.45
CA MET A 40 -15.90 -6.07 9.30
C MET A 40 -17.42 -6.14 9.51
N PHE A 41 -18.16 -5.32 8.78
CA PHE A 41 -19.62 -5.21 8.89
C PHE A 41 -20.39 -6.16 7.94
N HIS A 42 -19.75 -7.21 7.46
CA HIS A 42 -20.35 -8.17 6.55
C HIS A 42 -20.76 -9.44 7.28
N PHE A 43 -21.99 -9.90 7.05
CA PHE A 43 -22.57 -11.08 7.71
C PHE A 43 -22.62 -12.31 6.80
N THR A 44 -22.52 -12.14 5.46
CA THR A 44 -22.54 -13.26 4.52
C THR A 44 -21.12 -13.70 4.15
N GLU A 45 -20.90 -15.01 4.09
CA GLU A 45 -19.61 -15.60 3.77
C GLU A 45 -19.00 -15.05 2.46
N LYS A 46 -19.84 -14.92 1.42
CA LYS A 46 -19.42 -14.37 0.12
C LYS A 46 -18.85 -12.95 0.25
N ARG A 47 -19.52 -12.08 1.02
CA ARG A 47 -19.06 -10.69 1.24
C ARG A 47 -17.82 -10.63 2.11
N ILE A 48 -17.71 -11.50 3.12
CA ILE A 48 -16.53 -11.62 3.97
C ILE A 48 -15.31 -12.01 3.11
N LYS A 49 -15.45 -13.05 2.28
CA LYS A 49 -14.37 -13.49 1.36
C LYS A 49 -13.97 -12.38 0.39
N ALA A 50 -14.94 -11.67 -0.20
CA ALA A 50 -14.68 -10.56 -1.12
C ALA A 50 -13.93 -9.42 -0.41
N HIS A 51 -14.34 -9.04 0.80
CA HIS A 51 -13.67 -8.01 1.60
C HIS A 51 -12.22 -8.39 1.92
N ILE A 52 -11.99 -9.60 2.37
CA ILE A 52 -10.65 -10.12 2.65
C ILE A 52 -9.78 -10.10 1.38
N CYS A 53 -10.32 -10.53 0.24
CA CYS A 53 -9.61 -10.50 -1.04
C CYS A 53 -9.18 -9.07 -1.43
N ILE A 54 -10.07 -8.10 -1.30
CA ILE A 54 -9.78 -6.68 -1.56
C ILE A 54 -8.66 -6.17 -0.64
N CYS A 55 -8.69 -6.53 0.64
CA CYS A 55 -7.64 -6.15 1.59
C CYS A 55 -6.28 -6.75 1.22
N PHE A 56 -6.24 -8.00 0.75
CA PHE A 56 -4.99 -8.61 0.28
C PHE A 56 -4.44 -7.92 -0.97
N VAL A 57 -5.30 -7.57 -1.94
CA VAL A 57 -4.89 -6.81 -3.13
C VAL A 57 -4.35 -5.43 -2.72
N ALA A 58 -5.06 -4.72 -1.85
CA ALA A 58 -4.62 -3.43 -1.31
C ALA A 58 -3.26 -3.54 -0.59
N TYR A 59 -3.06 -4.61 0.19
CA TYR A 59 -1.77 -4.88 0.83
C TYR A 59 -0.66 -5.12 -0.17
N LYS A 60 -0.91 -5.86 -1.26
CA LYS A 60 0.06 -6.07 -2.34
C LYS A 60 0.48 -4.74 -2.96
N VAL A 61 -0.49 -3.87 -3.28
CA VAL A 61 -0.22 -2.52 -3.81
C VAL A 61 0.60 -1.70 -2.81
N TYR A 62 0.25 -1.72 -1.52
CA TYR A 62 0.99 -1.03 -0.47
C TYR A 62 2.46 -1.48 -0.43
N LYS A 63 2.71 -2.78 -0.51
CA LYS A 63 4.08 -3.35 -0.51
C LYS A 63 4.85 -2.97 -1.77
N GLU A 64 4.20 -2.91 -2.91
CA GLU A 64 4.83 -2.47 -4.16
C GLU A 64 5.20 -0.97 -4.11
N MET A 65 4.34 -0.13 -3.56
CA MET A 65 4.67 1.27 -3.29
C MET A 65 5.89 1.40 -2.36
N GLU A 66 5.95 0.59 -1.29
CA GLU A 66 7.11 0.57 -0.38
C GLU A 66 8.40 0.19 -1.13
N ARG A 67 8.33 -0.79 -2.04
CA ARG A 67 9.45 -1.21 -2.88
C ARG A 67 9.92 -0.09 -3.80
N ILE A 68 9.00 0.58 -4.51
CA ILE A 68 9.30 1.67 -5.43
C ILE A 68 9.95 2.85 -4.69
N LEU A 69 9.44 3.22 -3.52
CA LEU A 69 10.01 4.30 -2.70
C LEU A 69 11.44 3.98 -2.28
N LYS A 70 11.72 2.74 -1.86
CA LYS A 70 13.07 2.29 -1.51
C LYS A 70 14.03 2.37 -2.72
N LEU A 71 13.60 1.88 -3.88
CA LEU A 71 14.42 1.89 -5.10
C LEU A 71 14.69 3.31 -5.64
N SER A 72 13.77 4.23 -5.38
CA SER A 72 13.91 5.63 -5.82
C SER A 72 14.74 6.49 -4.85
N GLY A 73 15.20 5.91 -3.72
CA GLY A 73 15.99 6.63 -2.71
C GLY A 73 15.20 7.73 -1.98
N ILE A 74 13.87 7.73 -2.08
CA ILE A 74 13.02 8.73 -1.45
C ILE A 74 12.72 8.30 -0.02
N ASN A 75 13.17 9.08 0.94
CA ASN A 75 12.95 8.82 2.37
C ASN A 75 11.54 9.28 2.83
N LEU A 76 10.52 8.69 2.21
CA LEU A 76 9.11 8.88 2.59
C LEU A 76 8.47 7.54 2.90
N SER A 77 7.65 7.50 3.96
CA SER A 77 6.80 6.33 4.21
C SER A 77 5.60 6.31 3.26
N VAL A 78 5.05 5.12 2.99
CA VAL A 78 3.86 4.95 2.14
C VAL A 78 2.70 5.79 2.68
N ASP A 79 2.47 5.82 3.99
CA ASP A 79 1.40 6.61 4.60
C ASP A 79 1.56 8.12 4.35
N LYS A 80 2.80 8.64 4.38
CA LYS A 80 3.07 10.03 4.02
C LYS A 80 2.79 10.30 2.54
N VAL A 81 3.13 9.36 1.66
CA VAL A 81 2.82 9.47 0.23
C VAL A 81 1.32 9.48 -0.01
N LEU A 82 0.58 8.58 0.63
CA LEU A 82 -0.89 8.54 0.55
C LEU A 82 -1.53 9.84 1.06
N ASN A 83 -1.04 10.38 2.18
CA ASN A 83 -1.55 11.64 2.72
C ASN A 83 -1.27 12.82 1.77
N ILE A 84 -0.09 12.86 1.13
CA ILE A 84 0.21 13.88 0.12
C ILE A 84 -0.67 13.68 -1.12
N ALA A 85 -0.89 12.45 -1.57
CA ALA A 85 -1.76 12.15 -2.70
C ALA A 85 -3.22 12.58 -2.46
N LYS A 86 -3.74 12.45 -1.24
CA LYS A 86 -5.08 12.93 -0.85
C LYS A 86 -5.25 14.46 -0.99
N THR A 87 -4.15 15.22 -0.96
CA THR A 87 -4.19 16.70 -1.13
C THR A 87 -4.11 17.14 -2.59
N VAL A 88 -3.95 16.21 -3.54
CA VAL A 88 -3.98 16.52 -4.98
C VAL A 88 -5.39 16.81 -5.41
N THR A 89 -5.63 18.02 -5.93
CA THR A 89 -6.95 18.48 -6.35
C THR A 89 -7.08 18.39 -7.87
N THR A 90 -8.19 17.86 -8.34
CA THR A 90 -8.54 17.85 -9.76
C THR A 90 -9.65 18.84 -10.02
N LEU A 91 -9.40 19.80 -10.90
CA LEU A 91 -10.37 20.80 -11.32
C LEU A 91 -11.05 20.33 -12.60
N LYS A 92 -12.37 20.28 -12.59
CA LYS A 92 -13.20 20.00 -13.79
C LYS A 92 -13.93 21.29 -14.17
N ILE A 93 -13.60 21.83 -15.32
CA ILE A 93 -14.22 23.06 -15.85
C ILE A 93 -15.11 22.65 -17.03
N LYS A 94 -16.39 22.97 -16.94
CA LYS A 94 -17.31 22.83 -18.06
C LYS A 94 -17.36 24.17 -18.80
N LEU A 95 -16.93 24.18 -20.06
CA LEU A 95 -16.95 25.37 -20.90
C LEU A 95 -18.37 25.65 -21.38
N PRO A 96 -18.89 26.88 -21.20
CA PRO A 96 -20.28 27.19 -21.56
C PRO A 96 -20.56 27.14 -23.07
N ALA A 97 -19.54 27.33 -23.91
CA ALA A 97 -19.65 27.33 -25.37
C ALA A 97 -19.44 25.95 -26.03
N CYS A 98 -18.82 25.01 -25.33
CA CYS A 98 -18.58 23.65 -25.84
C CYS A 98 -19.08 22.64 -24.81
N ARG A 99 -19.65 21.52 -25.26
CA ARG A 99 -20.04 20.42 -24.34
C ARG A 99 -18.84 19.68 -23.75
N GLU A 100 -17.63 20.18 -23.96
CA GLU A 100 -16.40 19.54 -23.49
C GLU A 100 -16.10 19.92 -22.03
N THR A 101 -15.61 18.93 -21.28
CA THR A 101 -15.17 19.11 -19.89
C THR A 101 -13.65 19.06 -19.84
N LEU A 102 -13.04 20.21 -19.52
CA LEU A 102 -11.59 20.28 -19.28
C LEU A 102 -11.29 19.76 -17.87
N THR A 103 -10.45 18.74 -17.78
CA THR A 103 -9.99 18.19 -16.51
C THR A 103 -8.52 18.54 -16.30
N LYS A 104 -8.19 19.28 -15.24
CA LYS A 104 -6.82 19.69 -14.91
C LYS A 104 -6.48 19.28 -13.48
N THR A 105 -5.41 18.47 -13.34
CA THR A 105 -4.89 18.11 -12.02
C THR A 105 -3.90 19.15 -11.54
N MET A 106 -4.12 19.68 -10.34
CA MET A 106 -3.31 20.75 -9.75
C MET A 106 -2.24 20.15 -8.83
N LEU A 107 -0.99 20.28 -9.22
CA LEU A 107 0.18 19.85 -8.44
C LEU A 107 0.77 21.09 -7.74
N LEU A 108 0.24 21.44 -6.58
CA LEU A 108 0.56 22.68 -5.87
C LEU A 108 1.96 22.69 -5.25
N THR A 109 2.53 21.53 -4.90
CA THR A 109 3.80 21.44 -4.18
C THR A 109 4.85 20.64 -4.95
N LYS A 110 6.12 20.89 -4.64
CA LYS A 110 7.25 20.06 -5.16
C LYS A 110 7.05 18.58 -4.83
N LYS A 111 6.52 18.26 -3.65
CA LYS A 111 6.23 16.89 -3.22
C LYS A 111 5.21 16.19 -4.14
N HIS A 112 4.17 16.90 -4.60
CA HIS A 112 3.20 16.35 -5.56
C HIS A 112 3.88 15.96 -6.89
N ARG A 113 4.78 16.82 -7.39
CA ARG A 113 5.53 16.55 -8.65
C ARG A 113 6.45 15.35 -8.51
N THR A 114 7.16 15.26 -7.38
CA THR A 114 8.05 14.12 -7.09
C THR A 114 7.26 12.81 -7.03
N ILE A 115 6.10 12.80 -6.36
CA ILE A 115 5.25 11.61 -6.29
C ILE A 115 4.73 11.25 -7.68
N LYS A 116 4.22 12.23 -8.45
CA LYS A 116 3.75 11.99 -9.81
C LYS A 116 4.83 11.33 -10.67
N SER A 117 6.06 11.85 -10.65
CA SER A 117 7.17 11.30 -11.46
C SER A 117 7.53 9.85 -11.09
N LEU A 118 7.28 9.42 -9.86
CA LEU A 118 7.48 8.04 -9.44
C LEU A 118 6.45 7.09 -10.06
N PHE A 119 5.20 7.53 -10.12
CA PHE A 119 4.12 6.71 -10.68
C PHE A 119 4.15 6.68 -12.21
N ASP A 120 4.51 7.78 -12.87
CA ASP A 120 4.56 7.85 -14.34
C ASP A 120 5.66 6.94 -14.95
N LYS A 121 6.77 6.68 -14.22
CA LYS A 121 7.94 5.97 -14.79
C LYS A 121 8.10 4.51 -14.36
N LYS A 122 7.58 4.12 -13.20
CA LYS A 122 7.93 2.81 -12.58
C LYS A 122 6.75 1.98 -12.10
N PHE A 123 5.58 2.56 -12.00
CA PHE A 123 4.43 1.84 -11.45
C PHE A 123 3.79 0.91 -12.47
N TRP A 124 3.72 1.33 -13.73
CA TRP A 124 3.03 0.59 -14.79
C TRP A 124 3.89 -0.45 -15.50
N GLU A 125 5.23 -0.39 -15.34
CA GLU A 125 6.13 -1.39 -15.95
C GLU A 125 6.09 -2.76 -15.27
N ASN A 126 5.46 -2.88 -14.09
CA ASN A 126 5.41 -4.11 -13.29
C ASN A 126 3.98 -4.64 -13.07
N PHE A 127 2.99 -4.12 -13.76
CA PHE A 127 1.60 -4.60 -13.82
C PHE A 127 1.22 -4.99 -15.23
#